data_ade952b46942ecb310135397574642fe
#
_entry.id   ade952b46942ecb310135397574642fe
#
_cell.length_a   1.000
_cell.length_b   1.000
_cell.length_c   1.000
_cell.angle_alpha   90.00
_cell.angle_beta   90.00
_cell.angle_gamma   90.00
#
_symmetry.space_group_name_H-M   'P 1'
#
loop_
_entity.id
_entity.type
_entity.pdbx_description
1 polymer ?
#
loop_
_entity_poly.entity_id
_entity_poly.type
_entity_poly.pdbx_seq_one_letter_code
_entity_poly.pdbx_strand_id
1 'polypeptide(L)'
;MSRRSRWAARSALAGVLLTLAAANTGGQTPTGIRDWDDGVKYARGQSVVPVFEGWVPNPDGTYSLVFGFWNRNWEETVYLPIGPENRIEPGGPDRGQPTVFTPRRGKNLFEIVVPKDFGNKEIVWTLTTRGKTEKAYGALVNQEVLTRRMVMAGGSLTAAAAAGNDDVGNESDPNKPPSITIDPVQPLTAPAPVTLTAAVSDDGVGAPPGATTRKTMRVVWSLYRAPTAAAFERSGNENDAQLAPTGGKATTMLRFKAPGTYVIRATATDVGGLATNKDVTVVVR
;
A
#
# COMPACT_ATOMS: atom_id res chain seq x y z
N MET A 1 16.64 -7.46 -111.36
CA MET A 1 17.55 -6.35 -111.12
C MET A 1 17.21 -5.67 -109.76
N SER A 2 18.28 -5.40 -109.03
CA SER A 2 18.33 -4.50 -107.83
C SER A 2 17.99 -5.10 -106.50
N ARG A 3 19.01 -5.42 -105.78
CA ARG A 3 19.15 -5.64 -104.33
C ARG A 3 18.81 -4.36 -103.54
N ARG A 4 18.11 -4.50 -102.46
CA ARG A 4 18.30 -3.60 -101.30
C ARG A 4 18.20 -4.40 -100.00
N SER A 5 19.35 -4.53 -99.39
CA SER A 5 19.58 -5.02 -98.06
C SER A 5 18.86 -4.14 -97.00
N ARG A 6 18.15 -4.75 -96.10
CA ARG A 6 17.69 -4.07 -94.90
C ARG A 6 18.29 -4.73 -93.66
N TRP A 7 19.10 -3.95 -93.06
CA TRP A 7 19.67 -4.25 -91.74
C TRP A 7 18.58 -4.26 -90.73
N ALA A 8 18.36 -5.38 -90.08
CA ALA A 8 17.50 -5.48 -88.91
C ALA A 8 18.36 -5.21 -87.71
N ALA A 9 18.14 -4.09 -87.11
CA ALA A 9 18.71 -3.77 -85.83
C ALA A 9 18.00 -4.63 -84.72
N ARG A 10 18.78 -5.49 -84.09
CA ARG A 10 18.35 -6.25 -82.95
C ARG A 10 18.46 -5.34 -81.69
N SER A 11 17.36 -4.77 -81.26
CA SER A 11 17.27 -4.11 -79.97
C SER A 11 17.20 -5.17 -78.90
N ALA A 12 18.30 -5.36 -78.16
CA ALA A 12 18.29 -6.17 -76.94
C ALA A 12 17.62 -5.35 -75.85
N LEU A 13 16.40 -5.70 -75.51
CA LEU A 13 15.77 -5.23 -74.25
C LEU A 13 16.44 -5.97 -73.10
N ALA A 14 17.35 -5.30 -72.40
CA ALA A 14 17.80 -5.73 -71.07
C ALA A 14 16.72 -5.47 -70.10
N GLY A 15 15.97 -6.51 -69.78
CA GLY A 15 15.03 -6.49 -68.67
C GLY A 15 15.79 -6.43 -67.36
N VAL A 16 15.78 -5.25 -66.73
CA VAL A 16 16.24 -5.10 -65.35
C VAL A 16 15.13 -5.65 -64.46
N LEU A 17 15.29 -6.88 -63.99
CA LEU A 17 14.50 -7.42 -62.88
C LEU A 17 14.93 -6.66 -61.63
N LEU A 18 14.16 -5.64 -61.27
CA LEU A 18 14.17 -5.09 -59.91
C LEU A 18 13.54 -6.14 -58.99
N THR A 19 14.37 -6.98 -58.38
CA THR A 19 13.94 -7.72 -57.16
C THR A 19 13.76 -6.70 -56.06
N LEU A 20 12.51 -6.31 -55.78
CA LEU A 20 12.16 -5.69 -54.51
C LEU A 20 12.45 -6.74 -53.42
N ALA A 21 13.63 -6.65 -52.82
CA ALA A 21 13.85 -7.22 -51.52
C ALA A 21 12.90 -6.46 -50.58
N ALA A 22 11.75 -7.06 -50.26
CA ALA A 22 10.98 -6.65 -49.13
C ALA A 22 11.89 -6.81 -47.91
N ALA A 23 12.58 -5.73 -47.54
CA ALA A 23 13.14 -5.61 -46.23
C ALA A 23 11.97 -5.83 -45.30
N ASN A 24 11.86 -7.02 -44.70
CA ASN A 24 11.16 -7.21 -43.48
C ASN A 24 11.79 -6.24 -42.47
N THR A 25 11.36 -5.00 -42.49
CA THR A 25 11.40 -4.20 -41.31
C THR A 25 10.47 -4.92 -40.35
N GLY A 26 11.00 -5.94 -39.67
CA GLY A 26 10.43 -6.41 -38.45
C GLY A 26 10.34 -5.15 -37.60
N GLY A 27 9.20 -4.48 -37.68
CA GLY A 27 8.86 -3.47 -36.68
C GLY A 27 9.08 -4.22 -35.39
N GLN A 28 10.07 -3.79 -34.63
CA GLN A 28 10.14 -4.15 -33.25
C GLN A 28 8.78 -3.67 -32.71
N THR A 29 7.82 -4.59 -32.64
CA THR A 29 6.71 -4.43 -31.74
C THR A 29 7.39 -4.03 -30.45
N PRO A 30 7.10 -2.86 -29.88
CA PRO A 30 7.59 -2.51 -28.56
C PRO A 30 7.22 -3.73 -27.72
N THR A 31 8.21 -4.56 -27.42
CA THR A 31 8.06 -5.71 -26.55
C THR A 31 7.46 -5.15 -25.31
N GLY A 32 6.19 -5.42 -25.14
CA GLY A 32 5.25 -4.92 -24.18
C GLY A 32 5.72 -3.72 -23.40
N ILE A 33 4.86 -2.77 -23.16
CA ILE A 33 5.12 -1.79 -22.11
C ILE A 33 5.78 -2.60 -21.01
N ARG A 34 7.12 -2.50 -20.90
CA ARG A 34 7.83 -3.14 -19.80
C ARG A 34 7.08 -2.65 -18.60
N ASP A 35 6.48 -3.60 -17.91
CA ASP A 35 5.75 -3.28 -16.70
C ASP A 35 6.65 -2.24 -16.01
N TRP A 36 6.17 -1.03 -15.78
CA TRP A 36 6.98 0.07 -15.24
C TRP A 36 7.64 -0.33 -13.91
N ASP A 37 7.28 -1.51 -13.38
CA ASP A 37 7.93 -2.23 -12.30
C ASP A 37 9.30 -2.84 -12.71
N ASP A 38 9.62 -2.94 -14.01
CA ASP A 38 10.97 -3.29 -14.51
C ASP A 38 11.94 -2.10 -14.49
N GLY A 39 11.49 -0.95 -14.01
CA GLY A 39 12.31 0.22 -13.78
C GLY A 39 13.41 -0.03 -12.76
N VAL A 40 14.41 0.84 -12.73
CA VAL A 40 15.49 0.81 -11.75
C VAL A 40 14.94 0.77 -10.34
N LYS A 41 15.18 -0.32 -9.62
CA LYS A 41 14.77 -0.50 -8.22
C LYS A 41 15.85 0.06 -7.31
N TYR A 42 15.54 1.14 -6.63
CA TYR A 42 16.44 1.73 -5.66
C TYR A 42 16.26 1.07 -4.29
N ALA A 43 17.30 0.40 -3.78
CA ALA A 43 17.27 -0.19 -2.45
C ALA A 43 17.02 0.88 -1.38
N ARG A 44 17.69 2.02 -1.50
CA ARG A 44 17.70 3.13 -0.52
C ARG A 44 17.81 4.48 -1.19
N GLY A 45 17.62 5.55 -0.41
CA GLY A 45 17.90 6.92 -0.86
C GLY A 45 16.74 7.63 -1.53
N GLN A 46 15.57 7.01 -1.63
CA GLN A 46 14.39 7.61 -2.25
C GLN A 46 13.48 8.28 -1.22
N SER A 47 12.62 9.20 -1.71
CA SER A 47 11.64 9.90 -0.90
C SER A 47 10.43 9.02 -0.54
N VAL A 48 9.73 9.43 0.51
CA VAL A 48 8.41 8.91 0.87
C VAL A 48 7.34 9.89 0.42
N VAL A 49 6.30 9.39 -0.23
CA VAL A 49 5.16 10.17 -0.73
C VAL A 49 3.95 9.88 0.15
N PRO A 50 3.31 10.88 0.75
CA PRO A 50 2.01 10.70 1.39
C PRO A 50 0.95 10.47 0.31
N VAL A 51 -0.09 9.71 0.62
CA VAL A 51 -1.16 9.41 -0.33
C VAL A 51 -2.50 9.60 0.35
N PHE A 52 -3.40 10.29 -0.30
CA PHE A 52 -4.82 10.27 0.01
C PHE A 52 -5.45 9.09 -0.72
N GLU A 53 -6.12 8.21 0.03
CA GLU A 53 -6.72 6.98 -0.51
C GLU A 53 -8.17 7.18 -0.92
N GLY A 54 -8.83 8.17 -0.31
CA GLY A 54 -10.22 8.46 -0.45
C GLY A 54 -10.92 8.74 0.89
N TRP A 55 -12.25 8.77 0.91
CA TRP A 55 -13.02 9.06 2.10
C TRP A 55 -14.23 8.15 2.26
N VAL A 56 -14.63 7.93 3.51
CA VAL A 56 -15.76 7.07 3.89
C VAL A 56 -16.83 7.92 4.57
N PRO A 57 -18.10 7.86 4.16
CA PRO A 57 -19.19 8.43 4.93
C PRO A 57 -19.44 7.59 6.20
N ASN A 58 -19.54 8.25 7.34
CA ASN A 58 -19.83 7.59 8.62
C ASN A 58 -21.33 7.63 8.95
N PRO A 59 -21.87 6.66 9.71
CA PRO A 59 -23.30 6.62 10.04
C PRO A 59 -23.81 7.84 10.82
N ASP A 60 -22.92 8.54 11.54
CA ASP A 60 -23.24 9.76 12.29
C ASP A 60 -23.24 11.04 11.44
N GLY A 61 -23.01 10.90 10.13
CA GLY A 61 -22.94 12.00 9.17
C GLY A 61 -21.59 12.69 9.08
N THR A 62 -20.58 12.26 9.84
CA THR A 62 -19.18 12.68 9.66
C THR A 62 -18.53 11.95 8.49
N TYR A 63 -17.30 12.31 8.14
CA TYR A 63 -16.54 11.65 7.10
C TYR A 63 -15.14 11.27 7.60
N SER A 64 -14.66 10.08 7.22
CA SER A 64 -13.29 9.64 7.48
C SER A 64 -12.44 9.83 6.23
N LEU A 65 -11.47 10.72 6.27
CA LEU A 65 -10.45 10.89 5.23
C LEU A 65 -9.35 9.85 5.47
N VAL A 66 -9.12 8.96 4.50
CA VAL A 66 -8.23 7.81 4.63
C VAL A 66 -6.89 8.12 3.95
N PHE A 67 -5.79 7.84 4.65
CA PHE A 67 -4.44 8.12 4.17
C PHE A 67 -3.55 6.90 4.25
N GLY A 68 -2.58 6.88 3.33
CA GLY A 68 -1.49 5.92 3.24
C GLY A 68 -0.20 6.58 2.77
N PHE A 69 0.80 5.80 2.44
CA PHE A 69 2.04 6.31 1.88
C PHE A 69 2.63 5.41 0.80
N TRP A 70 3.58 5.93 0.05
CA TRP A 70 4.48 5.19 -0.80
C TRP A 70 5.93 5.54 -0.47
N ASN A 71 6.62 4.61 0.19
CA ASN A 71 8.06 4.66 0.32
C ASN A 71 8.68 4.09 -0.96
N ARG A 72 9.36 4.93 -1.73
CA ARG A 72 9.95 4.56 -3.02
C ARG A 72 11.16 3.63 -2.91
N ASN A 73 11.67 3.44 -1.68
CA ASN A 73 12.74 2.49 -1.41
C ASN A 73 12.23 1.04 -1.42
N TRP A 74 13.10 0.13 -1.83
CA TRP A 74 12.80 -1.31 -1.80
C TRP A 74 13.22 -1.99 -0.51
N GLU A 75 14.23 -1.45 0.20
CA GLU A 75 14.79 -2.05 1.41
C GLU A 75 14.83 -1.09 2.60
N GLU A 76 14.85 0.24 2.35
CA GLU A 76 15.01 1.21 3.42
C GLU A 76 13.70 1.55 4.09
N THR A 77 13.63 1.33 5.41
CA THR A 77 12.62 1.94 6.27
C THR A 77 13.03 3.35 6.63
N VAL A 78 12.16 4.32 6.37
CA VAL A 78 12.39 5.74 6.67
C VAL A 78 11.71 6.09 8.00
N TYR A 79 12.42 6.82 8.85
CA TYR A 79 11.93 7.31 10.13
C TYR A 79 11.80 8.82 10.05
N LEU A 80 10.60 9.34 10.29
CA LEU A 80 10.28 10.76 10.19
C LEU A 80 9.35 11.14 11.34
N PRO A 81 9.88 11.65 12.44
CA PRO A 81 9.09 12.07 13.60
C PRO A 81 8.06 13.15 13.24
N ILE A 82 7.01 13.24 14.05
CA ILE A 82 6.04 14.34 13.94
C ILE A 82 6.77 15.68 14.16
N GLY A 83 6.55 16.61 13.24
CA GLY A 83 7.21 17.90 13.24
C GLY A 83 7.14 18.59 11.88
N PRO A 84 8.03 19.55 11.59
CA PRO A 84 8.01 20.31 10.34
C PRO A 84 8.07 19.42 9.08
N GLU A 85 8.75 18.27 9.17
CA GLU A 85 8.93 17.33 8.06
C GLU A 85 7.85 16.24 7.95
N ASN A 86 7.00 16.08 9.00
CA ASN A 86 5.87 15.15 9.02
C ASN A 86 4.71 15.79 9.77
N ARG A 87 3.88 16.54 9.07
CA ARG A 87 2.79 17.30 9.69
C ARG A 87 1.50 17.23 8.87
N ILE A 88 0.41 17.43 9.56
CA ILE A 88 -0.93 17.52 8.98
C ILE A 88 -1.53 18.89 9.33
N GLU A 89 -2.15 19.53 8.37
CA GLU A 89 -2.78 20.85 8.49
C GLU A 89 -4.14 20.85 7.78
N PRO A 90 -5.13 21.59 8.30
CA PRO A 90 -5.19 22.27 9.60
C PRO A 90 -5.45 21.32 10.77
N GLY A 91 -5.38 21.85 11.99
CA GLY A 91 -5.78 21.15 13.21
C GLY A 91 -4.64 20.56 14.03
N GLY A 92 -3.40 20.95 13.74
CA GLY A 92 -2.19 20.57 14.48
C GLY A 92 -1.36 19.52 13.73
N PRO A 93 -0.06 19.44 14.07
CA PRO A 93 0.89 18.62 13.33
C PRO A 93 0.65 17.11 13.49
N ASP A 94 0.11 16.67 14.62
CA ASP A 94 -0.19 15.27 14.94
C ASP A 94 -1.69 14.98 14.82
N ARG A 95 -2.06 14.17 13.84
CA ARG A 95 -3.42 13.70 13.60
C ARG A 95 -3.51 12.17 13.50
N GLY A 96 -2.54 11.46 14.04
CA GLY A 96 -2.52 10.00 14.03
C GLY A 96 -1.61 9.36 12.96
N GLN A 97 -0.94 10.15 12.13
CA GLN A 97 -0.07 9.65 11.05
C GLN A 97 1.14 8.85 11.59
N PRO A 98 1.71 7.93 10.78
CA PRO A 98 2.89 7.15 11.15
C PRO A 98 4.15 8.02 11.22
N THR A 99 5.16 7.53 11.94
CA THR A 99 6.54 8.06 11.91
C THR A 99 7.53 7.04 11.34
N VAL A 100 7.06 5.82 11.05
CA VAL A 100 7.86 4.74 10.48
C VAL A 100 7.25 4.35 9.13
N PHE A 101 8.04 4.44 8.08
CA PHE A 101 7.64 4.19 6.72
C PHE A 101 8.41 2.99 6.19
N THR A 102 7.78 1.81 6.26
CA THR A 102 8.37 0.58 5.72
C THR A 102 8.49 0.64 4.19
N PRO A 103 9.38 -0.16 3.58
CA PRO A 103 9.53 -0.19 2.13
C PRO A 103 8.20 -0.38 1.40
N ARG A 104 8.07 0.30 0.26
CA ARG A 104 6.95 0.22 -0.67
C ARG A 104 5.66 0.83 -0.13
N ARG A 105 4.53 0.21 -0.34
CA ARG A 105 3.20 0.79 -0.16
C ARG A 105 2.61 0.46 1.21
N GLY A 106 2.25 1.50 1.96
CA GLY A 106 1.33 1.40 3.10
C GLY A 106 -0.02 1.99 2.73
N LYS A 107 -1.07 1.18 2.65
CA LYS A 107 -2.43 1.61 2.32
C LYS A 107 -3.30 1.70 3.56
N ASN A 108 -4.29 2.61 3.54
CA ASN A 108 -5.35 2.72 4.55
C ASN A 108 -4.81 2.69 6.00
N LEU A 109 -3.75 3.48 6.26
CA LEU A 109 -3.00 3.35 7.52
C LEU A 109 -3.64 4.09 8.68
N PHE A 110 -4.26 5.23 8.40
CA PHE A 110 -4.94 6.03 9.40
C PHE A 110 -6.05 6.87 8.75
N GLU A 111 -6.95 7.33 9.60
CA GLU A 111 -8.09 8.12 9.20
C GLU A 111 -8.15 9.41 9.98
N ILE A 112 -8.64 10.47 9.35
CA ILE A 112 -8.95 11.73 9.99
C ILE A 112 -10.43 11.98 9.85
N VAL A 113 -11.13 11.96 10.97
CA VAL A 113 -12.56 12.28 10.99
C VAL A 113 -12.74 13.78 10.84
N VAL A 114 -13.59 14.17 9.89
CA VAL A 114 -14.00 15.55 9.64
C VAL A 114 -15.52 15.69 9.80
N PRO A 115 -16.01 16.87 10.20
CA PRO A 115 -17.42 17.07 10.52
C PRO A 115 -18.29 17.04 9.25
N LYS A 116 -19.60 16.88 9.41
CA LYS A 116 -20.58 16.83 8.32
C LYS A 116 -20.63 18.08 7.47
N ASP A 117 -20.24 19.23 8.01
CA ASP A 117 -20.15 20.53 7.33
C ASP A 117 -18.74 20.82 6.79
N PHE A 118 -17.92 19.79 6.60
CA PHE A 118 -16.55 19.92 6.09
C PHE A 118 -16.51 20.62 4.72
N GLY A 119 -17.45 20.31 3.82
CA GLY A 119 -17.59 20.97 2.51
C GLY A 119 -16.36 20.82 1.64
N ASN A 120 -15.92 21.92 1.03
CA ASN A 120 -14.77 21.96 0.09
C ASN A 120 -13.42 22.23 0.79
N LYS A 121 -13.33 22.00 2.09
CA LYS A 121 -12.07 22.13 2.84
C LYS A 121 -11.15 20.94 2.54
N GLU A 122 -9.87 21.13 2.86
CA GLU A 122 -8.85 20.10 2.68
C GLU A 122 -8.07 19.86 3.98
N ILE A 123 -7.65 18.62 4.17
CA ILE A 123 -6.62 18.23 5.11
C ILE A 123 -5.37 17.89 4.31
N VAL A 124 -4.25 18.53 4.63
CA VAL A 124 -3.00 18.36 3.89
C VAL A 124 -1.97 17.64 4.75
N TRP A 125 -1.56 16.44 4.34
CA TRP A 125 -0.45 15.74 4.93
C TRP A 125 0.83 16.04 4.15
N THR A 126 1.82 16.62 4.83
CA THR A 126 3.11 17.00 4.26
C THR A 126 4.22 16.09 4.81
N LEU A 127 4.99 15.50 3.91
CA LEU A 127 6.23 14.78 4.23
C LEU A 127 7.41 15.43 3.51
N THR A 128 8.49 15.69 4.24
CA THR A 128 9.76 16.16 3.67
C THR A 128 10.84 15.14 3.95
N THR A 129 11.35 14.49 2.91
CA THR A 129 12.39 13.47 3.01
C THR A 129 13.49 13.76 2.01
N ARG A 130 14.75 13.73 2.47
CA ARG A 130 15.92 13.96 1.61
C ARG A 130 15.84 15.25 0.80
N GLY A 131 15.34 16.33 1.44
CA GLY A 131 15.16 17.64 0.81
C GLY A 131 13.99 17.75 -0.17
N LYS A 132 13.22 16.67 -0.36
CA LYS A 132 12.03 16.65 -1.21
C LYS A 132 10.76 16.68 -0.37
N THR A 133 9.91 17.67 -0.61
CA THR A 133 8.59 17.82 0.03
C THR A 133 7.50 17.29 -0.88
N GLU A 134 6.71 16.37 -0.35
CA GLU A 134 5.55 15.76 -1.00
C GLU A 134 4.31 16.01 -0.15
N LYS A 135 3.15 16.17 -0.81
CA LYS A 135 1.89 16.47 -0.12
C LYS A 135 0.76 15.57 -0.62
N ALA A 136 -0.11 15.18 0.29
CA ALA A 136 -1.40 14.57 -0.03
C ALA A 136 -2.52 15.49 0.44
N TYR A 137 -3.52 15.70 -0.40
CA TYR A 137 -4.66 16.56 -0.16
C TYR A 137 -5.90 15.69 0.04
N GLY A 138 -6.42 15.64 1.26
CA GLY A 138 -7.64 14.92 1.60
C GLY A 138 -8.85 15.83 1.51
N ALA A 139 -9.76 15.54 0.61
CA ALA A 139 -10.98 16.30 0.35
C ALA A 139 -12.16 15.36 0.06
N LEU A 140 -13.40 15.87 0.14
CA LEU A 140 -14.60 15.10 -0.19
C LEU A 140 -14.84 15.12 -1.71
N VAL A 141 -14.01 14.40 -2.47
CA VAL A 141 -14.12 14.28 -3.92
C VAL A 141 -14.99 13.08 -4.29
N ASN A 142 -16.01 13.28 -5.12
CA ASN A 142 -17.00 12.25 -5.45
C ASN A 142 -16.41 10.98 -6.08
N GLN A 143 -15.28 11.08 -6.77
CA GLN A 143 -14.60 9.95 -7.42
C GLN A 143 -13.77 9.11 -6.43
N GLU A 144 -13.58 9.58 -5.20
CA GLU A 144 -12.71 8.96 -4.19
C GLU A 144 -13.51 8.45 -2.98
N VAL A 145 -14.79 8.16 -3.17
CA VAL A 145 -15.64 7.57 -2.13
C VAL A 145 -15.26 6.11 -1.93
N LEU A 146 -14.96 5.76 -0.69
CA LEU A 146 -14.67 4.39 -0.26
C LEU A 146 -15.81 3.86 0.60
N THR A 147 -16.00 2.55 0.59
CA THR A 147 -16.78 1.88 1.61
C THR A 147 -15.90 1.49 2.80
N ARG A 148 -16.50 1.31 3.98
CA ARG A 148 -15.77 0.83 5.16
C ARG A 148 -15.09 -0.52 4.88
N ARG A 149 -15.76 -1.38 4.14
CA ARG A 149 -15.25 -2.68 3.75
C ARG A 149 -14.01 -2.59 2.84
N MET A 150 -13.99 -1.65 1.88
CA MET A 150 -12.81 -1.41 1.04
C MET A 150 -11.59 -0.98 1.87
N VAL A 151 -11.80 -0.15 2.89
CA VAL A 151 -10.73 0.26 3.80
C VAL A 151 -10.20 -0.93 4.60
N MET A 152 -11.08 -1.78 5.12
CA MET A 152 -10.73 -2.97 5.90
C MET A 152 -10.07 -4.06 5.04
N ALA A 153 -10.42 -4.17 3.76
CA ALA A 153 -9.78 -5.10 2.83
C ALA A 153 -8.33 -4.69 2.44
N GLY A 154 -7.79 -3.64 3.07
CA GLY A 154 -6.42 -3.19 2.86
C GLY A 154 -6.15 -2.65 1.45
N GLY A 155 -7.19 -2.20 0.77
CA GLY A 155 -7.09 -1.72 -0.61
C GLY A 155 -6.67 -2.81 -1.59
N SER A 156 -6.90 -4.08 -1.29
CA SER A 156 -6.77 -5.18 -2.26
C SER A 156 -7.94 -5.16 -3.23
N LEU A 157 -8.13 -4.00 -3.91
CA LEU A 157 -9.02 -3.90 -5.06
C LEU A 157 -8.69 -4.95 -6.13
N THR A 158 -7.43 -5.43 -6.16
CA THR A 158 -7.01 -6.48 -7.09
C THR A 158 -7.61 -7.84 -6.78
N ALA A 159 -7.82 -8.20 -5.53
CA ALA A 159 -8.48 -9.46 -5.19
C ALA A 159 -9.99 -9.39 -5.51
N ALA A 160 -10.60 -8.23 -5.33
CA ALA A 160 -12.01 -8.02 -5.60
C ALA A 160 -12.29 -7.72 -7.08
N ALA A 161 -11.47 -6.93 -7.74
CA ALA A 161 -11.55 -6.68 -9.18
C ALA A 161 -11.18 -7.92 -10.00
N ALA A 162 -10.23 -8.76 -9.53
CA ALA A 162 -9.90 -10.03 -10.16
C ALA A 162 -11.03 -11.07 -10.02
N ALA A 163 -11.91 -10.91 -9.03
CA ALA A 163 -13.10 -11.73 -8.87
C ALA A 163 -14.29 -11.29 -9.76
N GLY A 164 -14.11 -10.19 -10.53
CA GLY A 164 -15.21 -9.64 -11.35
C GLY A 164 -16.38 -9.13 -10.50
N ASN A 165 -16.15 -8.87 -9.24
CA ASN A 165 -17.15 -8.40 -8.31
C ASN A 165 -16.98 -6.90 -8.12
N ASP A 166 -17.90 -6.12 -8.67
CA ASP A 166 -18.12 -4.72 -8.33
C ASP A 166 -18.55 -4.54 -6.85
N ASP A 167 -18.63 -5.64 -6.11
CA ASP A 167 -19.22 -5.80 -4.78
C ASP A 167 -18.20 -5.75 -3.63
N VAL A 168 -17.00 -5.19 -3.83
CA VAL A 168 -16.00 -5.03 -2.73
C VAL A 168 -16.51 -4.16 -1.59
N GLY A 169 -17.64 -3.54 -1.79
CA GLY A 169 -18.32 -2.71 -0.79
C GLY A 169 -19.66 -3.26 -0.34
N ASN A 170 -20.01 -4.51 -0.70
CA ASN A 170 -21.32 -5.04 -0.36
C ASN A 170 -21.47 -5.24 1.14
N GLU A 171 -22.25 -4.38 1.78
CA GLU A 171 -22.60 -4.49 3.20
C GLU A 171 -23.43 -5.75 3.52
N SER A 172 -23.95 -6.44 2.49
CA SER A 172 -24.68 -7.71 2.64
C SER A 172 -23.76 -8.94 2.75
N ASP A 173 -22.45 -8.82 2.58
CA ASP A 173 -21.50 -9.91 2.81
C ASP A 173 -21.51 -10.28 4.31
N PRO A 174 -21.79 -11.56 4.65
CA PRO A 174 -21.90 -11.99 6.04
C PRO A 174 -20.58 -11.94 6.81
N ASN A 175 -19.43 -11.91 6.13
CA ASN A 175 -18.11 -11.83 6.76
C ASN A 175 -17.93 -10.52 7.51
N LYS A 176 -17.61 -10.59 8.78
CA LYS A 176 -17.31 -9.45 9.66
C LYS A 176 -15.80 -9.35 9.88
N PRO A 177 -15.25 -8.13 10.03
CA PRO A 177 -13.83 -7.99 10.36
C PRO A 177 -13.51 -8.56 11.72
N PRO A 178 -12.29 -9.10 11.93
CA PRO A 178 -11.90 -9.65 13.22
C PRO A 178 -11.85 -8.57 14.30
N SER A 179 -12.15 -8.96 15.53
CA SER A 179 -11.91 -8.13 16.71
C SER A 179 -10.53 -8.43 17.29
N ILE A 180 -9.86 -7.39 17.79
CA ILE A 180 -8.51 -7.51 18.35
C ILE A 180 -8.37 -6.66 19.60
N THR A 181 -7.81 -7.25 20.66
CA THR A 181 -7.50 -6.57 21.92
C THR A 181 -6.04 -6.81 22.28
N ILE A 182 -5.40 -5.81 22.89
CA ILE A 182 -4.03 -5.88 23.40
C ILE A 182 -4.04 -5.23 24.78
N ASP A 183 -3.45 -5.91 25.76
CA ASP A 183 -3.36 -5.35 27.12
C ASP A 183 -2.40 -4.14 27.14
N PRO A 184 -2.71 -3.11 27.93
CA PRO A 184 -1.84 -1.96 28.11
C PRO A 184 -0.48 -2.37 28.67
N VAL A 185 0.59 -1.73 28.19
CA VAL A 185 1.96 -1.96 28.67
C VAL A 185 2.31 -0.89 29.70
N GLN A 186 2.81 -1.33 30.85
CA GLN A 186 3.35 -0.40 31.84
C GLN A 186 4.66 0.21 31.33
N PRO A 187 4.99 1.46 31.75
CA PRO A 187 6.27 2.08 31.36
C PRO A 187 7.47 1.19 31.71
N LEU A 188 8.41 1.10 30.78
CA LEU A 188 9.62 0.29 30.86
C LEU A 188 10.85 1.17 31.04
N THR A 189 11.96 0.58 31.52
CA THR A 189 13.28 1.23 31.54
C THR A 189 14.19 0.57 30.51
N ALA A 190 14.80 1.35 29.62
CA ALA A 190 15.70 0.82 28.60
C ALA A 190 17.04 0.33 29.21
N PRO A 191 17.66 -0.73 28.65
CA PRO A 191 17.17 -1.60 27.59
C PRO A 191 16.19 -2.66 28.14
N ALA A 192 15.00 -2.74 27.59
CA ALA A 192 13.97 -3.66 28.08
C ALA A 192 13.40 -4.55 26.98
N PRO A 193 13.32 -5.87 27.18
CA PRO A 193 12.46 -6.72 26.38
C PRO A 193 11.01 -6.60 26.85
N VAL A 194 10.06 -6.69 25.93
CA VAL A 194 8.64 -6.78 26.22
C VAL A 194 7.99 -7.81 25.30
N THR A 195 7.10 -8.61 25.86
CA THR A 195 6.23 -9.49 25.10
C THR A 195 4.86 -8.84 24.99
N LEU A 196 4.39 -8.63 23.76
CA LEU A 196 3.04 -8.17 23.49
C LEU A 196 2.18 -9.36 23.06
N THR A 197 0.95 -9.41 23.57
CA THR A 197 0.00 -10.45 23.20
C THR A 197 -1.30 -9.78 22.72
N ALA A 198 -1.72 -10.14 21.51
CA ALA A 198 -3.02 -9.79 20.97
C ALA A 198 -3.98 -10.98 21.12
N ALA A 199 -5.14 -10.75 21.70
CA ALA A 199 -6.25 -11.69 21.64
C ALA A 199 -7.15 -11.29 20.45
N VAL A 200 -7.40 -12.23 19.56
CA VAL A 200 -8.16 -12.04 18.33
C VAL A 200 -9.34 -13.00 18.31
N SER A 201 -10.50 -12.52 17.91
CA SER A 201 -11.68 -13.36 17.66
C SER A 201 -12.36 -12.93 16.36
N ASP A 202 -12.98 -13.91 15.69
CA ASP A 202 -13.59 -13.75 14.38
C ASP A 202 -14.79 -14.70 14.22
N ASP A 203 -15.66 -14.42 13.26
CA ASP A 203 -16.80 -15.30 12.93
C ASP A 203 -16.39 -16.53 12.11
N GLY A 204 -15.16 -16.56 11.58
CA GLY A 204 -14.64 -17.65 10.76
C GLY A 204 -15.21 -17.74 9.35
N VAL A 205 -15.96 -16.71 8.93
CA VAL A 205 -16.54 -16.67 7.59
C VAL A 205 -15.46 -16.36 6.57
N GLY A 206 -15.40 -17.18 5.50
CA GLY A 206 -14.44 -17.01 4.41
C GLY A 206 -14.91 -16.00 3.37
N ALA A 207 -14.08 -15.86 2.35
CA ALA A 207 -14.43 -15.04 1.18
C ALA A 207 -15.68 -15.59 0.46
N PRO A 208 -16.43 -14.75 -0.27
CA PRO A 208 -17.58 -15.18 -1.08
C PRO A 208 -17.20 -16.26 -2.08
N PRO A 209 -18.17 -17.05 -2.57
CA PRO A 209 -17.94 -18.07 -3.61
C PRO A 209 -17.22 -17.46 -4.83
N GLY A 210 -16.16 -18.12 -5.27
CA GLY A 210 -15.33 -17.67 -6.40
C GLY A 210 -14.11 -16.83 -6.02
N ALA A 211 -14.03 -16.31 -4.79
CA ALA A 211 -12.85 -15.63 -4.28
C ALA A 211 -11.92 -16.59 -3.52
N THR A 212 -10.65 -16.23 -3.39
CA THR A 212 -9.67 -17.04 -2.65
C THR A 212 -9.86 -16.86 -1.14
N THR A 213 -10.27 -17.94 -0.47
CA THR A 213 -10.31 -18.01 1.00
C THR A 213 -8.97 -18.48 1.54
N ARG A 214 -8.44 -17.78 2.54
CA ARG A 214 -7.26 -18.22 3.28
C ARG A 214 -7.64 -19.33 4.26
N LYS A 215 -6.70 -20.22 4.55
CA LYS A 215 -6.94 -21.32 5.51
C LYS A 215 -6.80 -20.87 6.96
N THR A 216 -6.09 -19.78 7.20
CA THR A 216 -5.73 -19.27 8.53
C THR A 216 -5.87 -17.76 8.55
N MET A 217 -6.20 -17.22 9.71
CA MET A 217 -6.05 -15.80 9.98
C MET A 217 -4.57 -15.44 10.10
N ARG A 218 -4.23 -14.19 9.84
CA ARG A 218 -2.87 -13.67 9.96
C ARG A 218 -2.86 -12.48 10.90
N VAL A 219 -1.92 -12.47 11.86
CA VAL A 219 -1.66 -11.29 12.68
C VAL A 219 -0.24 -10.80 12.43
N VAL A 220 -0.13 -9.56 11.99
CA VAL A 220 1.15 -8.90 11.68
C VAL A 220 1.41 -7.81 12.71
N TRP A 221 2.59 -7.84 13.32
CA TRP A 221 3.04 -6.78 14.20
C TRP A 221 3.96 -5.83 13.46
N SER A 222 3.74 -4.54 13.57
CA SER A 222 4.54 -3.51 12.92
C SER A 222 4.84 -2.36 13.86
N LEU A 223 6.01 -1.75 13.69
CA LEU A 223 6.35 -0.50 14.34
C LEU A 223 5.68 0.64 13.57
N TYR A 224 4.70 1.26 14.19
CA TYR A 224 3.92 2.34 13.59
C TYR A 224 4.52 3.71 13.88
N ARG A 225 4.97 3.92 15.15
CA ARG A 225 5.68 5.12 15.56
C ARG A 225 6.89 4.79 16.40
N ALA A 226 7.97 5.52 16.17
CA ALA A 226 9.22 5.45 16.94
C ALA A 226 9.90 6.82 16.97
N PRO A 227 10.67 7.13 18.01
CA PRO A 227 11.44 8.38 18.07
C PRO A 227 12.61 8.40 17.07
N THR A 228 13.28 7.25 16.88
CA THR A 228 14.42 7.12 15.94
C THR A 228 14.56 5.69 15.40
N ALA A 229 15.35 5.53 14.33
CA ALA A 229 15.64 4.23 13.72
C ALA A 229 16.39 3.26 14.64
N ALA A 230 17.34 3.75 15.43
CA ALA A 230 18.23 2.92 16.25
C ALA A 230 17.59 2.42 17.56
N ALA A 231 16.40 2.89 17.87
CA ALA A 231 15.77 2.69 19.16
C ALA A 231 15.05 1.35 19.34
N PHE A 232 15.00 0.53 18.30
CA PHE A 232 14.14 -0.66 18.26
C PHE A 232 14.85 -1.86 17.63
N GLU A 233 14.78 -3.01 18.28
CA GLU A 233 15.12 -4.30 17.70
C GLU A 233 13.95 -5.26 17.88
N ARG A 234 13.64 -5.97 16.80
CA ARG A 234 12.72 -7.09 16.86
C ARG A 234 13.51 -8.35 17.17
N SER A 235 13.07 -9.11 18.14
CA SER A 235 13.66 -10.40 18.48
C SER A 235 12.90 -11.51 17.75
N GLY A 236 13.58 -12.20 16.82
CA GLY A 236 13.02 -13.32 16.07
C GLY A 236 12.39 -12.96 14.71
N ASN A 237 12.17 -13.99 13.90
CA ASN A 237 11.56 -13.90 12.57
C ASN A 237 10.01 -13.90 12.62
N GLU A 238 9.41 -13.89 13.80
CA GLU A 238 7.97 -14.09 14.00
C GLU A 238 7.20 -12.78 13.91
N ASN A 239 7.16 -12.22 12.69
CA ASN A 239 6.35 -11.04 12.41
C ASN A 239 4.88 -11.40 12.22
N ASP A 240 4.59 -12.66 11.83
CA ASP A 240 3.32 -13.12 11.36
C ASP A 240 2.89 -14.35 12.15
N ALA A 241 1.94 -14.16 13.07
CA ALA A 241 1.26 -15.28 13.66
C ALA A 241 0.12 -15.77 12.74
N GLN A 242 0.02 -17.07 12.56
CA GLN A 242 -1.11 -17.70 11.90
C GLN A 242 -2.03 -18.30 12.98
N LEU A 243 -3.31 -17.95 12.93
CA LEU A 243 -4.31 -18.38 13.88
C LEU A 243 -5.39 -19.22 13.20
N ALA A 244 -6.17 -19.93 14.00
CA ALA A 244 -7.40 -20.58 13.53
C ALA A 244 -8.36 -19.54 12.88
N PRO A 245 -9.25 -19.93 11.98
CA PRO A 245 -10.23 -19.00 11.36
C PRO A 245 -11.06 -18.21 12.37
N THR A 246 -11.32 -18.78 13.54
CA THR A 246 -12.12 -18.16 14.61
C THR A 246 -11.30 -17.33 15.60
N GLY A 247 -9.97 -17.23 15.38
CA GLY A 247 -9.10 -16.42 16.22
C GLY A 247 -8.13 -17.21 17.09
N GLY A 248 -7.61 -16.55 18.13
CA GLY A 248 -6.60 -17.07 19.04
C GLY A 248 -5.73 -15.99 19.65
N LYS A 249 -4.53 -16.35 20.12
CA LYS A 249 -3.54 -15.43 20.66
C LYS A 249 -2.33 -15.32 19.75
N ALA A 250 -1.92 -14.11 19.44
CA ALA A 250 -0.70 -13.80 18.71
C ALA A 250 0.27 -13.04 19.61
N THR A 251 1.53 -13.48 19.70
CA THR A 251 2.55 -12.84 20.51
C THR A 251 3.69 -12.32 19.67
N THR A 252 4.36 -11.26 20.14
CA THR A 252 5.63 -10.78 19.59
C THR A 252 6.54 -10.34 20.72
N MET A 253 7.84 -10.52 20.55
CA MET A 253 8.85 -10.06 21.48
C MET A 253 9.64 -8.90 20.87
N LEU A 254 9.72 -7.82 21.58
CA LEU A 254 10.35 -6.57 21.15
C LEU A 254 11.41 -6.15 22.17
N ARG A 255 12.48 -5.50 21.71
CA ARG A 255 13.49 -4.92 22.57
C ARG A 255 13.66 -3.45 22.22
N PHE A 256 13.49 -2.58 23.21
CA PHE A 256 13.72 -1.15 23.09
C PHE A 256 15.10 -0.78 23.63
N LYS A 257 15.89 -0.09 22.81
CA LYS A 257 17.29 0.29 23.15
C LYS A 257 17.42 1.70 23.68
N ALA A 258 16.43 2.55 23.44
CA ALA A 258 16.47 3.95 23.84
C ALA A 258 15.13 4.41 24.44
N PRO A 259 15.16 5.40 25.32
CA PRO A 259 13.96 6.05 25.81
C PRO A 259 13.13 6.67 24.69
N GLY A 260 11.82 6.72 24.91
CA GLY A 260 10.88 7.32 23.97
C GLY A 260 9.50 6.68 24.02
N THR A 261 8.59 7.23 23.23
CA THR A 261 7.24 6.69 23.06
C THR A 261 7.16 5.97 21.72
N TYR A 262 6.78 4.71 21.78
CA TYR A 262 6.61 3.82 20.64
C TYR A 262 5.16 3.46 20.47
N VAL A 263 4.71 3.33 19.25
CA VAL A 263 3.39 2.75 18.92
C VAL A 263 3.62 1.50 18.08
N ILE A 264 3.19 0.37 18.62
CA ILE A 264 3.23 -0.92 17.94
C ILE A 264 1.82 -1.24 17.47
N ARG A 265 1.69 -1.55 16.20
CA ARG A 265 0.42 -1.93 15.57
C ARG A 265 0.35 -3.42 15.37
N ALA A 266 -0.72 -4.05 15.82
CA ALA A 266 -1.10 -5.37 15.40
C ALA A 266 -2.22 -5.26 14.36
N THR A 267 -2.05 -5.92 13.22
CA THR A 267 -3.06 -6.02 12.16
C THR A 267 -3.52 -7.46 12.08
N ALA A 268 -4.77 -7.73 12.47
CA ALA A 268 -5.39 -9.03 12.28
C ALA A 268 -6.15 -9.04 10.95
N THR A 269 -5.88 -10.02 10.10
CA THR A 269 -6.58 -10.23 8.83
C THR A 269 -7.26 -11.59 8.87
N ASP A 270 -8.56 -11.63 8.64
CA ASP A 270 -9.36 -12.84 8.62
C ASP A 270 -9.13 -13.71 7.38
N VAL A 271 -9.81 -14.84 7.31
CA VAL A 271 -9.74 -15.76 6.17
C VAL A 271 -10.42 -15.21 4.91
N GLY A 272 -11.35 -14.27 5.06
CA GLY A 272 -12.02 -13.55 3.97
C GLY A 272 -11.25 -12.34 3.45
N GLY A 273 -10.20 -11.88 4.16
CA GLY A 273 -9.34 -10.78 3.76
C GLY A 273 -9.67 -9.44 4.41
N LEU A 274 -10.62 -9.36 5.36
CA LEU A 274 -10.87 -8.15 6.13
C LEU A 274 -9.84 -8.00 7.26
N ALA A 275 -9.41 -6.78 7.50
CA ALA A 275 -8.38 -6.48 8.48
C ALA A 275 -8.85 -5.46 9.51
N THR A 276 -8.42 -5.67 10.75
CA THR A 276 -8.58 -4.74 11.87
C THR A 276 -7.23 -4.42 12.47
N ASN A 277 -7.00 -3.15 12.76
CA ASN A 277 -5.78 -2.67 13.40
C ASN A 277 -6.02 -2.37 14.89
N LYS A 278 -5.03 -2.70 15.72
CA LYS A 278 -4.99 -2.27 17.11
C LYS A 278 -3.61 -1.78 17.46
N ASP A 279 -3.54 -0.56 17.97
CA ASP A 279 -2.30 0.07 18.40
C ASP A 279 -2.12 -0.09 19.92
N VAL A 280 -0.88 -0.33 20.34
CA VAL A 280 -0.46 -0.29 21.73
C VAL A 280 0.70 0.69 21.88
N THR A 281 0.58 1.59 22.84
CA THR A 281 1.65 2.56 23.17
C THR A 281 2.56 1.97 24.24
N VAL A 282 3.87 2.01 23.97
CA VAL A 282 4.91 1.59 24.91
C VAL A 282 5.78 2.80 25.24
N VAL A 283 5.79 3.20 26.52
CA VAL A 283 6.62 4.29 27.03
C VAL A 283 7.88 3.68 27.64
N VAL A 284 9.04 4.08 27.12
CA VAL A 284 10.36 3.62 27.57
C VAL A 284 11.09 4.81 28.18
N ARG A 285 11.63 4.65 29.39
CA ARG A 285 12.35 5.66 30.18
C ARG A 285 13.84 5.36 30.24
#